data_9b4860be2d0fe854150b5ffc481f566f
#
_entry.id   9b4860be2d0fe854150b5ffc481f566f
#
_cell.length_a   1.000
_cell.length_b   1.000
_cell.length_c   1.000
_cell.angle_alpha   90.00
_cell.angle_beta   90.00
_cell.angle_gamma   90.00
#
_symmetry.space_group_name_H-M   'P 1'
#
loop_
_entity.id
_entity.type
_entity.pdbx_description
1 polymer ?
#
loop_
_entity_poly.entity_id
_entity_poly.type
_entity_poly.pdbx_seq_one_letter_code
_entity_poly.pdbx_strand_id
1 'polypeptide(L)'
;MKSMRSIHSLIRCCMILLLLTSCYSKEERRVLVIHSYEKDYQGYAEFNKLIKKEFAKAHIPVELTFFYLNCEINNEQQEIDKINNFLDSISKWKPEVLLVNDDQATYSLLETHHPLLKGIPIVFSGVNYPNWELIGQYNNVTGFHDKIDFRKNLEMVHKLTGKNHIYTILDFTFLDRKVRNDIDNQLKSTDIISNLDWHLDKNDTRKEAEKGHIIINALSARNLSKNQNKDQTKGGDFIWSISKYSTLPYLQTKFDYTTVTMASLSTRQRFTTINELFDCGHDFLGGYITPMHIQVEESVHAAARILNGENVADIPIQESAKGYFIDWNAMQKEHLAIADIPHEYTIINIPFKTRHPIVWWFALLGSITAIVSLLSGITYLYWRETKRKRSILYELEDEKESLALAVEGSDTYAWRLKDDTMVFEYAFWKNLGMAPHPLTIDGFLSFVDADYLDTTQALLTKNATNGKHFIKLKCDFNGTGYQWWELRCSTMKSALGGQKTTGLLLNIEDYKKREQELIEARKMAERRNLKNPSWPT
;
A
#
# COMPACT_ATOMS: atom_id res chain seq x y z
N MET A 1 -1.24 8.79 -49.48
CA MET A 1 -1.10 7.32 -49.33
C MET A 1 0.35 6.81 -49.17
N LYS A 2 1.39 7.39 -49.78
CA LYS A 2 2.78 6.95 -49.60
C LYS A 2 3.34 7.22 -48.18
N SER A 3 2.97 8.32 -47.52
CA SER A 3 3.43 8.68 -46.17
C SER A 3 2.95 7.72 -45.07
N MET A 4 1.70 7.23 -45.14
CA MET A 4 1.15 6.28 -44.14
C MET A 4 1.82 4.89 -44.20
N ARG A 5 2.23 4.44 -45.39
CA ARG A 5 2.94 3.14 -45.53
C ARG A 5 4.33 3.19 -44.90
N SER A 6 5.02 4.34 -44.95
CA SER A 6 6.34 4.53 -44.33
C SER A 6 6.26 4.50 -42.81
N ILE A 7 5.23 5.11 -42.20
CA ILE A 7 5.01 5.12 -40.74
C ILE A 7 4.69 3.70 -40.21
N HIS A 8 3.87 2.94 -40.93
CA HIS A 8 3.56 1.57 -40.55
C HIS A 8 4.78 0.63 -40.67
N SER A 9 5.65 0.88 -41.64
CA SER A 9 6.91 0.13 -41.77
C SER A 9 7.87 0.46 -40.63
N LEU A 10 7.96 1.74 -40.23
CA LEU A 10 8.79 2.17 -39.10
C LEU A 10 8.30 1.59 -37.77
N ILE A 11 6.99 1.61 -37.53
CA ILE A 11 6.36 1.02 -36.33
C ILE A 11 6.59 -0.50 -36.29
N ARG A 12 6.48 -1.19 -37.42
CA ARG A 12 6.79 -2.64 -37.50
C ARG A 12 8.27 -2.93 -37.23
N CYS A 13 9.20 -2.13 -37.77
CA CYS A 13 10.63 -2.28 -37.45
C CYS A 13 10.92 -2.00 -35.97
N CYS A 14 10.32 -0.97 -35.36
CA CYS A 14 10.47 -0.70 -33.93
C CYS A 14 9.87 -1.81 -33.07
N MET A 15 8.72 -2.39 -33.44
CA MET A 15 8.13 -3.52 -32.73
C MET A 15 8.98 -4.79 -32.88
N ILE A 16 9.56 -5.04 -34.05
CA ILE A 16 10.48 -6.19 -34.26
C ILE A 16 11.77 -5.99 -33.47
N LEU A 17 12.32 -4.77 -33.42
CA LEU A 17 13.47 -4.45 -32.56
C LEU A 17 13.15 -4.63 -31.08
N LEU A 18 11.96 -4.19 -30.60
CA LEU A 18 11.49 -4.40 -29.23
C LEU A 18 11.27 -5.89 -28.92
N LEU A 19 10.80 -6.68 -29.87
CA LEU A 19 10.64 -8.13 -29.71
C LEU A 19 11.99 -8.87 -29.72
N LEU A 20 12.99 -8.37 -30.46
CA LEU A 20 14.34 -8.95 -30.49
C LEU A 20 15.14 -8.63 -29.22
N THR A 21 14.86 -7.51 -28.52
CA THR A 21 15.47 -7.19 -27.22
C THR A 21 14.81 -7.94 -26.05
N SER A 22 13.62 -8.53 -26.25
CA SER A 22 12.84 -9.20 -25.20
C SER A 22 13.17 -10.68 -24.99
N CYS A 23 14.07 -11.29 -25.75
CA CYS A 23 14.30 -12.74 -25.72
C CYS A 23 15.69 -13.19 -25.27
N TYR A 24 16.47 -12.33 -24.59
CA TYR A 24 17.67 -12.80 -23.92
C TYR A 24 17.39 -12.90 -22.40
N SER A 25 16.62 -13.89 -21.97
CA SER A 25 16.63 -14.25 -20.56
C SER A 25 18.01 -14.85 -20.26
N LYS A 26 18.87 -14.07 -19.62
CA LYS A 26 20.08 -14.61 -19.03
C LYS A 26 19.66 -15.76 -18.11
N GLU A 27 20.26 -16.93 -18.27
CA GLU A 27 20.03 -18.05 -17.37
C GLU A 27 20.32 -17.62 -15.94
N GLU A 28 19.39 -17.92 -15.03
CA GLU A 28 19.57 -17.56 -13.62
C GLU A 28 20.68 -18.41 -13.01
N ARG A 29 21.62 -17.75 -12.33
CA ARG A 29 22.74 -18.40 -11.66
C ARG A 29 22.28 -18.92 -10.31
N ARG A 30 22.59 -20.16 -9.98
CA ARG A 30 22.13 -20.82 -8.73
C ARG A 30 23.04 -20.48 -7.57
N VAL A 31 22.50 -19.80 -6.57
CA VAL A 31 23.23 -19.38 -5.37
C VAL A 31 22.56 -19.96 -4.13
N LEU A 32 23.34 -20.69 -3.34
CA LEU A 32 22.89 -21.17 -2.03
C LEU A 32 23.40 -20.23 -0.95
N VAL A 33 22.48 -19.76 -0.10
CA VAL A 33 22.79 -18.95 1.09
C VAL A 33 22.56 -19.80 2.33
N ILE A 34 23.59 -19.95 3.15
CA ILE A 34 23.55 -20.72 4.40
C ILE A 34 23.66 -19.75 5.56
N HIS A 35 22.67 -19.75 6.43
CA HIS A 35 22.61 -18.95 7.64
C HIS A 35 22.81 -19.81 8.90
N SER A 36 23.45 -19.24 9.90
CA SER A 36 23.71 -19.94 11.18
C SER A 36 22.46 -20.15 12.03
N TYR A 37 21.62 -19.12 12.13
CA TYR A 37 20.47 -19.12 13.04
C TYR A 37 19.18 -19.63 12.37
N GLU A 38 18.05 -19.47 13.05
CA GLU A 38 16.73 -19.88 12.57
C GLU A 38 16.20 -18.96 11.46
N LYS A 39 15.25 -19.46 10.68
CA LYS A 39 14.63 -18.71 9.57
C LYS A 39 13.98 -17.40 10.03
N ASP A 40 13.41 -17.41 11.22
CA ASP A 40 12.74 -16.24 11.81
C ASP A 40 13.67 -15.38 12.66
N TYR A 41 14.99 -15.62 12.57
CA TYR A 41 15.98 -14.78 13.21
C TYR A 41 15.85 -13.34 12.75
N GLN A 42 15.81 -12.44 13.74
CA GLN A 42 15.61 -11.03 13.46
C GLN A 42 16.79 -10.49 12.62
N GLY A 43 16.47 -9.80 11.53
CA GLY A 43 17.47 -9.30 10.59
C GLY A 43 17.64 -10.11 9.31
N TYR A 44 17.35 -11.42 9.30
CA TYR A 44 17.53 -12.23 8.08
C TYR A 44 16.59 -11.83 6.95
N ALA A 45 15.42 -11.32 7.25
CA ALA A 45 14.52 -10.79 6.22
C ALA A 45 15.17 -9.64 5.44
N GLU A 46 15.82 -8.69 6.16
CA GLU A 46 16.51 -7.58 5.52
C GLU A 46 17.83 -8.01 4.89
N PHE A 47 18.59 -8.90 5.55
CA PHE A 47 19.82 -9.49 4.99
C PHE A 47 19.56 -10.15 3.64
N ASN A 48 18.52 -10.99 3.55
CA ASN A 48 18.14 -11.69 2.33
C ASN A 48 17.65 -10.73 1.23
N LYS A 49 16.98 -9.66 1.61
CA LYS A 49 16.56 -8.61 0.70
C LYS A 49 17.76 -7.81 0.16
N LEU A 50 18.75 -7.55 1.02
CA LEU A 50 20.00 -6.91 0.60
C LEU A 50 20.77 -7.79 -0.39
N ILE A 51 20.90 -9.11 -0.16
CA ILE A 51 21.53 -10.04 -1.11
C ILE A 51 20.88 -9.92 -2.48
N LYS A 52 19.55 -9.99 -2.55
CA LYS A 52 18.82 -9.86 -3.84
C LYS A 52 19.11 -8.53 -4.52
N LYS A 53 19.12 -7.45 -3.74
CA LYS A 53 19.39 -6.11 -4.24
C LYS A 53 20.81 -5.97 -4.79
N GLU A 54 21.82 -6.52 -4.11
CA GLU A 54 23.21 -6.42 -4.54
C GLU A 54 23.47 -7.25 -5.80
N PHE A 55 22.91 -8.46 -5.94
CA PHE A 55 22.97 -9.21 -7.21
C PHE A 55 22.27 -8.47 -8.35
N ALA A 56 21.13 -7.82 -8.08
CA ALA A 56 20.45 -6.99 -9.07
C ALA A 56 21.30 -5.80 -9.52
N LYS A 57 22.01 -5.14 -8.59
CA LYS A 57 22.98 -4.07 -8.91
C LYS A 57 24.14 -4.59 -9.77
N ALA A 58 24.58 -5.82 -9.52
CA ALA A 58 25.62 -6.48 -10.30
C ALA A 58 25.12 -6.96 -11.67
N HIS A 59 23.84 -6.79 -12.00
CA HIS A 59 23.19 -7.28 -13.22
C HIS A 59 23.32 -8.79 -13.45
N ILE A 60 23.34 -9.57 -12.36
CA ILE A 60 23.40 -11.04 -12.40
C ILE A 60 22.02 -11.55 -11.96
N PRO A 61 21.25 -12.17 -12.86
CA PRO A 61 20.03 -12.87 -12.47
C PRO A 61 20.40 -14.12 -11.65
N VAL A 62 19.78 -14.28 -10.50
CA VAL A 62 20.08 -15.36 -9.56
C VAL A 62 18.83 -16.08 -9.09
N GLU A 63 18.90 -17.40 -9.05
CA GLU A 63 18.00 -18.25 -8.30
C GLU A 63 18.60 -18.46 -6.90
N LEU A 64 17.99 -17.87 -5.88
CA LEU A 64 18.48 -17.92 -4.49
C LEU A 64 17.75 -19.01 -3.70
N THR A 65 18.50 -19.95 -3.16
CA THR A 65 18.01 -20.92 -2.17
C THR A 65 18.61 -20.59 -0.80
N PHE A 66 17.79 -20.60 0.24
CA PHE A 66 18.21 -20.30 1.61
C PHE A 66 18.12 -21.54 2.48
N PHE A 67 19.19 -21.82 3.22
CA PHE A 67 19.25 -22.85 4.23
C PHE A 67 19.55 -22.24 5.60
N TYR A 68 18.90 -22.75 6.64
CA TYR A 68 19.02 -22.26 8.01
C TYR A 68 19.49 -23.39 8.92
N LEU A 69 20.64 -23.18 9.56
CA LEU A 69 21.29 -24.21 10.36
C LEU A 69 20.55 -24.46 11.67
N ASN A 70 19.96 -23.41 12.25
CA ASN A 70 19.33 -23.42 13.57
C ASN A 70 20.36 -23.77 14.66
N CYS A 71 21.48 -23.07 14.65
CA CYS A 71 22.60 -23.38 15.54
C CYS A 71 22.29 -23.23 17.02
N GLU A 72 21.26 -22.45 17.38
CA GLU A 72 20.87 -22.30 18.79
C GLU A 72 20.24 -23.55 19.40
N ILE A 73 19.68 -24.44 18.59
CA ILE A 73 18.96 -25.62 19.05
C ILE A 73 19.65 -26.95 18.68
N ASN A 74 20.59 -26.91 17.74
CA ASN A 74 21.32 -28.09 17.29
C ASN A 74 22.71 -28.16 17.95
N ASN A 75 23.20 -29.38 18.20
CA ASN A 75 24.60 -29.58 18.55
C ASN A 75 25.44 -29.74 17.28
N GLU A 76 26.76 -29.72 17.41
CA GLU A 76 27.72 -29.80 16.31
C GLU A 76 27.42 -30.96 15.32
N GLN A 77 27.24 -32.17 15.84
CA GLN A 77 26.97 -33.34 15.00
C GLN A 77 25.63 -33.19 14.26
N GLN A 78 24.60 -32.66 14.92
CA GLN A 78 23.30 -32.41 14.30
C GLN A 78 23.38 -31.35 13.20
N GLU A 79 24.21 -30.33 13.37
CA GLU A 79 24.44 -29.34 12.34
C GLU A 79 25.13 -29.91 11.11
N ILE A 80 26.19 -30.69 11.34
CA ILE A 80 26.94 -31.39 10.28
C ILE A 80 26.02 -32.37 9.53
N ASP A 81 25.25 -33.17 10.24
CA ASP A 81 24.31 -34.12 9.64
C ASP A 81 23.22 -33.42 8.86
N LYS A 82 22.72 -32.30 9.38
CA LYS A 82 21.68 -31.48 8.74
C LYS A 82 22.18 -30.87 7.43
N ILE A 83 23.40 -30.34 7.42
CA ILE A 83 24.02 -29.78 6.21
C ILE A 83 24.29 -30.90 5.21
N ASN A 84 24.85 -32.03 5.60
CA ASN A 84 25.10 -33.17 4.73
C ASN A 84 23.83 -33.63 4.02
N ASN A 85 22.76 -33.90 4.80
CA ASN A 85 21.47 -34.32 4.25
C ASN A 85 20.90 -33.28 3.28
N PHE A 86 21.07 -31.99 3.57
CA PHE A 86 20.62 -30.92 2.69
C PHE A 86 21.45 -30.88 1.40
N LEU A 87 22.77 -30.95 1.47
CA LEU A 87 23.65 -30.98 0.30
C LEU A 87 23.36 -32.18 -0.61
N ASP A 88 23.11 -33.36 -0.02
CA ASP A 88 22.66 -34.53 -0.77
C ASP A 88 21.35 -34.27 -1.53
N SER A 89 20.37 -33.63 -0.86
CA SER A 89 19.06 -33.32 -1.44
C SER A 89 19.15 -32.38 -2.65
N ILE A 90 20.08 -31.43 -2.62
CA ILE A 90 20.29 -30.46 -3.69
C ILE A 90 21.35 -30.85 -4.73
N SER A 91 21.88 -32.08 -4.63
CA SER A 91 22.95 -32.55 -5.52
C SER A 91 22.64 -32.44 -7.01
N LYS A 92 21.36 -32.53 -7.39
CA LYS A 92 20.88 -32.32 -8.77
C LYS A 92 20.75 -30.84 -9.13
N TRP A 93 20.36 -29.98 -8.18
CA TRP A 93 20.22 -28.54 -8.41
C TRP A 93 21.57 -27.84 -8.56
N LYS A 94 22.58 -28.29 -7.85
CA LYS A 94 23.99 -27.91 -7.95
C LYS A 94 24.20 -26.38 -7.94
N PRO A 95 24.36 -25.74 -6.76
CA PRO A 95 24.67 -24.32 -6.70
C PRO A 95 26.01 -24.01 -7.37
N GLU A 96 26.14 -22.82 -7.94
CA GLU A 96 27.34 -22.34 -8.59
C GLU A 96 28.27 -21.58 -7.64
N VAL A 97 27.70 -21.07 -6.55
CA VAL A 97 28.42 -20.44 -5.43
C VAL A 97 27.62 -20.60 -4.13
N LEU A 98 28.31 -20.75 -3.01
CA LEU A 98 27.73 -20.70 -1.68
C LEU A 98 28.08 -19.39 -1.00
N LEU A 99 27.07 -18.70 -0.47
CA LEU A 99 27.24 -17.62 0.49
C LEU A 99 26.97 -18.16 1.87
N VAL A 100 27.93 -18.05 2.78
CA VAL A 100 27.83 -18.63 4.12
C VAL A 100 27.98 -17.52 5.14
N ASN A 101 26.98 -17.36 5.98
CA ASN A 101 26.93 -16.27 6.93
C ASN A 101 27.16 -16.78 8.34
N ASP A 102 28.15 -16.15 9.01
CA ASP A 102 28.51 -16.38 10.40
C ASP A 102 29.43 -17.59 10.67
N ASP A 103 29.99 -17.63 11.88
CA ASP A 103 30.97 -18.64 12.31
C ASP A 103 30.41 -20.06 12.25
N GLN A 104 29.22 -20.29 12.83
CA GLN A 104 28.63 -21.63 12.95
C GLN A 104 28.35 -22.26 11.59
N ALA A 105 27.68 -21.51 10.69
CA ALA A 105 27.37 -22.04 9.36
C ALA A 105 28.66 -22.32 8.58
N THR A 106 29.67 -21.44 8.71
CA THR A 106 30.94 -21.62 8.01
C THR A 106 31.66 -22.86 8.51
N TYR A 107 31.76 -23.06 9.80
CA TYR A 107 32.48 -24.21 10.34
C TYR A 107 31.74 -25.51 10.15
N SER A 108 30.43 -25.57 10.45
CA SER A 108 29.64 -26.77 10.25
C SER A 108 29.63 -27.19 8.77
N LEU A 109 29.60 -26.24 7.84
CA LEU A 109 29.71 -26.56 6.42
C LEU A 109 31.05 -27.19 6.06
N LEU A 110 32.15 -26.56 6.47
CA LEU A 110 33.49 -27.05 6.12
C LEU A 110 33.83 -28.39 6.81
N GLU A 111 33.37 -28.60 8.04
CA GLU A 111 33.53 -29.88 8.78
C GLU A 111 32.77 -31.03 8.14
N THR A 112 31.77 -30.78 7.30
CA THR A 112 31.10 -31.89 6.59
C THR A 112 32.04 -32.62 5.66
N HIS A 113 33.07 -32.00 5.13
CA HIS A 113 33.92 -32.52 4.04
C HIS A 113 33.12 -33.10 2.87
N HIS A 114 31.90 -32.60 2.66
CA HIS A 114 30.99 -33.13 1.65
C HIS A 114 31.58 -33.03 0.24
N PRO A 115 31.46 -34.08 -0.62
CA PRO A 115 32.07 -34.10 -1.96
C PRO A 115 31.68 -32.92 -2.86
N LEU A 116 30.45 -32.40 -2.75
CA LEU A 116 30.00 -31.22 -3.51
C LEU A 116 30.84 -29.98 -3.24
N LEU A 117 31.38 -29.82 -2.04
CA LEU A 117 32.13 -28.63 -1.66
C LEU A 117 33.45 -28.50 -2.41
N LYS A 118 34.03 -29.60 -2.90
CA LYS A 118 35.30 -29.59 -3.64
C LYS A 118 35.21 -28.85 -4.97
N GLY A 119 34.02 -28.70 -5.53
CA GLY A 119 33.83 -28.10 -6.85
C GLY A 119 33.00 -26.82 -6.85
N ILE A 120 32.54 -26.36 -5.69
CA ILE A 120 31.67 -25.19 -5.57
C ILE A 120 32.39 -24.10 -4.77
N PRO A 121 32.57 -22.90 -5.32
CA PRO A 121 33.16 -21.78 -4.60
C PRO A 121 32.34 -21.41 -3.36
N ILE A 122 33.03 -21.12 -2.27
CA ILE A 122 32.43 -20.74 -0.99
C ILE A 122 32.91 -19.33 -0.62
N VAL A 123 31.97 -18.43 -0.34
CA VAL A 123 32.23 -17.08 0.15
C VAL A 123 31.57 -16.95 1.52
N PHE A 124 32.38 -16.80 2.55
CA PHE A 124 31.88 -16.56 3.90
C PHE A 124 31.83 -15.08 4.25
N SER A 125 30.95 -14.69 5.19
CA SER A 125 30.86 -13.34 5.76
C SER A 125 30.46 -13.44 7.23
N GLY A 126 30.77 -12.38 7.99
CA GLY A 126 30.38 -12.30 9.41
C GLY A 126 31.14 -13.23 10.35
N VAL A 127 32.23 -13.81 9.92
CA VAL A 127 33.04 -14.73 10.75
C VAL A 127 33.96 -13.90 11.66
N ASN A 128 33.75 -13.99 12.97
CA ASN A 128 34.50 -13.20 13.94
C ASN A 128 35.88 -13.81 14.30
N TYR A 129 35.94 -15.12 14.37
CA TYR A 129 37.16 -15.87 14.74
C TYR A 129 37.46 -16.97 13.71
N PRO A 130 38.04 -16.64 12.52
CA PRO A 130 38.29 -17.62 11.49
C PRO A 130 39.12 -18.81 11.98
N ASN A 131 38.64 -20.04 11.71
CA ASN A 131 39.41 -21.24 11.90
C ASN A 131 40.32 -21.46 10.68
N TRP A 132 41.51 -20.86 10.74
CA TRP A 132 42.45 -20.89 9.62
C TRP A 132 42.91 -22.31 9.25
N GLU A 133 42.98 -23.23 10.23
CA GLU A 133 43.36 -24.61 9.98
C GLU A 133 42.29 -25.32 9.14
N LEU A 134 41.03 -25.14 9.48
CA LEU A 134 39.91 -25.71 8.74
C LEU A 134 39.74 -25.07 7.35
N ILE A 135 39.77 -23.74 7.30
CA ILE A 135 39.66 -22.99 6.04
C ILE A 135 40.81 -23.37 5.08
N GLY A 136 42.03 -23.54 5.60
CA GLY A 136 43.21 -23.92 4.82
C GLY A 136 43.15 -25.30 4.19
N GLN A 137 42.20 -26.16 4.56
CA GLN A 137 41.98 -27.44 3.91
C GLN A 137 41.27 -27.33 2.56
N TYR A 138 40.77 -26.13 2.23
CA TYR A 138 40.01 -25.86 1.01
C TYR A 138 40.73 -24.83 0.13
N ASN A 139 40.79 -25.07 -1.17
CA ASN A 139 41.35 -24.13 -2.13
C ASN A 139 40.29 -23.28 -2.85
N ASN A 140 39.04 -23.49 -2.54
CA ASN A 140 37.87 -22.85 -3.15
C ASN A 140 37.04 -22.04 -2.12
N VAL A 141 37.67 -21.61 -1.05
CA VAL A 141 37.05 -20.79 0.01
C VAL A 141 37.69 -19.41 0.01
N THR A 142 36.86 -18.39 -0.03
CA THR A 142 37.22 -17.00 0.22
C THR A 142 36.19 -16.37 1.14
N GLY A 143 36.36 -15.11 1.52
CA GLY A 143 35.37 -14.41 2.32
C GLY A 143 35.92 -13.24 3.10
N PHE A 144 35.05 -12.76 3.99
CA PHE A 144 35.27 -11.55 4.76
C PHE A 144 35.04 -11.86 6.23
N HIS A 145 36.11 -11.74 7.03
CA HIS A 145 35.99 -11.92 8.48
C HIS A 145 35.78 -10.58 9.18
N ASP A 146 35.11 -10.64 10.32
CA ASP A 146 34.73 -9.46 11.10
C ASP A 146 35.40 -9.49 12.49
N LYS A 147 36.72 -9.35 12.53
CA LYS A 147 37.47 -9.36 13.78
C LYS A 147 37.04 -8.20 14.70
N ILE A 148 36.70 -8.51 15.94
CA ILE A 148 36.25 -7.50 16.90
C ILE A 148 37.39 -6.60 17.33
N ASP A 149 37.21 -5.28 17.19
CA ASP A 149 38.14 -4.27 17.70
C ASP A 149 37.63 -3.72 19.05
N PHE A 150 37.97 -4.40 20.12
CA PHE A 150 37.55 -3.99 21.48
C PHE A 150 38.12 -2.64 21.88
N ARG A 151 39.36 -2.33 21.48
CA ARG A 151 40.00 -1.08 21.81
C ARG A 151 39.22 0.12 21.25
N LYS A 152 38.93 0.13 19.96
CA LYS A 152 38.18 1.21 19.34
C LYS A 152 36.76 1.34 19.88
N ASN A 153 36.10 0.19 20.17
CA ASN A 153 34.79 0.21 20.80
C ASN A 153 34.83 0.85 22.18
N LEU A 154 35.83 0.52 23.00
CA LEU A 154 35.96 1.06 24.34
C LEU A 154 36.41 2.55 24.33
N GLU A 155 37.28 2.95 23.41
CA GLU A 155 37.61 4.35 23.16
C GLU A 155 36.36 5.16 22.77
N MET A 156 35.50 4.61 21.94
CA MET A 156 34.21 5.22 21.59
C MET A 156 33.31 5.40 22.81
N VAL A 157 33.17 4.36 23.62
CA VAL A 157 32.38 4.41 24.87
C VAL A 157 32.91 5.51 25.79
N HIS A 158 34.23 5.55 26.03
CA HIS A 158 34.84 6.56 26.86
C HIS A 158 34.60 7.97 26.31
N LYS A 159 34.79 8.17 25.01
CA LYS A 159 34.63 9.47 24.34
C LYS A 159 33.21 10.01 24.45
N LEU A 160 32.19 9.12 24.34
CA LEU A 160 30.79 9.52 24.38
C LEU A 160 30.21 9.64 25.80
N THR A 161 30.76 8.93 26.77
CA THR A 161 30.18 8.83 28.11
C THR A 161 31.08 9.37 29.22
N GLY A 162 32.36 9.58 28.96
CA GLY A 162 33.38 9.92 29.96
C GLY A 162 33.72 8.78 30.92
N LYS A 163 33.13 7.60 30.73
CA LYS A 163 33.32 6.44 31.59
C LYS A 163 34.52 5.63 31.14
N ASN A 164 35.33 5.19 32.09
CA ASN A 164 36.54 4.40 31.86
C ASN A 164 36.48 3.02 32.59
N HIS A 165 35.51 2.83 33.44
CA HIS A 165 35.31 1.55 34.12
C HIS A 165 34.26 0.72 33.38
N ILE A 166 34.68 -0.42 32.83
CA ILE A 166 33.86 -1.26 31.95
C ILE A 166 33.72 -2.64 32.53
N TYR A 167 32.49 -3.10 32.57
CA TYR A 167 32.13 -4.41 33.03
C TYR A 167 31.80 -5.31 31.85
N THR A 168 32.47 -6.45 31.72
CA THR A 168 32.27 -7.39 30.65
C THR A 168 31.71 -8.70 31.18
N ILE A 169 30.62 -9.16 30.58
CA ILE A 169 29.98 -10.45 30.92
C ILE A 169 30.43 -11.48 29.91
N LEU A 170 31.15 -12.48 30.42
CA LEU A 170 31.63 -13.61 29.63
C LEU A 170 31.31 -14.90 30.36
N ASP A 171 31.20 -16.01 29.63
CA ASP A 171 31.15 -17.35 30.21
C ASP A 171 32.49 -18.08 30.04
N PHE A 172 32.49 -19.38 30.22
CA PHE A 172 33.68 -20.22 30.11
C PHE A 172 33.79 -20.96 28.77
N THR A 173 33.02 -20.57 27.78
CA THR A 173 33.10 -21.18 26.45
C THR A 173 34.45 -20.92 25.79
N PHE A 174 34.74 -21.68 24.77
CA PHE A 174 35.95 -21.46 23.98
C PHE A 174 35.99 -20.06 23.39
N LEU A 175 34.87 -19.58 22.85
CA LEU A 175 34.79 -18.28 22.22
C LEU A 175 34.99 -17.16 23.24
N ASP A 176 34.36 -17.23 24.40
CA ASP A 176 34.51 -16.20 25.41
C ASP A 176 35.92 -16.14 25.98
N ARG A 177 36.63 -17.28 26.05
CA ARG A 177 38.08 -17.25 26.35
C ARG A 177 38.90 -16.55 25.26
N LYS A 178 38.52 -16.71 23.97
CA LYS A 178 39.18 -15.95 22.88
C LYS A 178 38.90 -14.47 23.02
N VAL A 179 37.65 -14.10 23.22
CA VAL A 179 37.22 -12.73 23.49
C VAL A 179 37.99 -12.11 24.66
N ARG A 180 38.08 -12.84 25.79
CA ARG A 180 38.82 -12.40 26.96
C ARG A 180 40.28 -12.13 26.63
N ASN A 181 40.96 -13.08 25.97
CA ASN A 181 42.33 -12.93 25.58
C ASN A 181 42.53 -11.77 24.62
N ASP A 182 41.61 -11.53 23.70
CA ASP A 182 41.66 -10.41 22.77
C ASP A 182 41.49 -9.08 23.48
N ILE A 183 40.53 -8.97 24.40
CA ILE A 183 40.35 -7.77 25.22
C ILE A 183 41.63 -7.50 26.00
N ASP A 184 42.15 -8.47 26.75
CA ASP A 184 43.39 -8.33 27.53
C ASP A 184 44.56 -7.89 26.66
N ASN A 185 44.71 -8.46 25.46
CA ASN A 185 45.81 -8.10 24.55
C ASN A 185 45.66 -6.73 23.92
N GLN A 186 44.45 -6.36 23.51
CA GLN A 186 44.18 -5.09 22.86
C GLN A 186 44.27 -3.89 23.84
N LEU A 187 44.07 -4.15 25.15
CA LEU A 187 43.97 -3.12 26.17
C LEU A 187 45.26 -2.93 27.01
N LYS A 188 46.25 -3.79 26.85
CA LYS A 188 47.50 -3.78 27.62
C LYS A 188 48.24 -2.44 27.65
N SER A 189 48.00 -1.58 26.69
CA SER A 189 48.71 -0.29 26.54
C SER A 189 47.78 0.93 26.63
N THR A 190 46.59 0.79 27.20
CA THR A 190 45.62 1.88 27.29
C THR A 190 45.30 2.23 28.73
N ASP A 191 45.42 3.52 29.08
CA ASP A 191 45.07 4.04 30.41
C ASP A 191 43.55 4.10 30.65
N ILE A 192 42.75 3.95 29.59
CA ILE A 192 41.31 4.13 29.61
C ILE A 192 40.60 2.99 30.35
N ILE A 193 41.26 1.81 30.46
CA ILE A 193 40.57 0.56 30.87
C ILE A 193 41.44 -0.22 31.86
N SER A 194 42.06 0.47 32.78
CA SER A 194 42.87 -0.16 33.82
C SER A 194 42.11 -1.10 34.76
N ASN A 195 40.76 -1.10 34.71
CA ASN A 195 39.90 -1.84 35.61
C ASN A 195 38.85 -2.64 34.86
N LEU A 196 39.25 -3.58 33.99
CA LEU A 196 38.35 -4.53 33.33
C LEU A 196 38.08 -5.68 34.28
N ASP A 197 36.89 -5.69 34.85
CA ASP A 197 36.45 -6.75 35.75
C ASP A 197 35.73 -7.87 35.00
N TRP A 198 36.19 -9.09 35.20
CA TRP A 198 35.61 -10.32 34.63
C TRP A 198 34.68 -10.95 35.64
N HIS A 199 33.37 -10.71 35.53
CA HIS A 199 32.40 -11.29 36.45
C HIS A 199 31.34 -12.07 35.68
N LEU A 200 31.02 -13.22 36.26
CA LEU A 200 29.93 -14.09 35.80
C LEU A 200 28.74 -14.05 36.75
N ASP A 201 28.93 -13.53 37.95
CA ASP A 201 27.83 -13.42 38.91
C ASP A 201 26.89 -12.29 38.54
N LYS A 202 25.63 -12.65 38.26
CA LYS A 202 24.58 -11.70 37.92
C LYS A 202 24.30 -10.67 39.02
N ASN A 203 24.52 -11.01 40.28
CA ASN A 203 24.29 -10.06 41.38
C ASN A 203 25.37 -8.97 41.39
N ASP A 204 26.61 -9.35 41.13
CA ASP A 204 27.69 -8.37 41.01
C ASP A 204 27.55 -7.51 39.76
N THR A 205 27.16 -8.10 38.65
CA THR A 205 26.85 -7.38 37.40
C THR A 205 25.77 -6.32 37.61
N ARG A 206 24.73 -6.66 38.34
CA ARG A 206 23.65 -5.68 38.64
C ARG A 206 24.16 -4.55 39.53
N LYS A 207 24.92 -4.85 40.56
CA LYS A 207 25.50 -3.79 41.42
C LYS A 207 26.42 -2.86 40.67
N GLU A 208 27.25 -3.39 39.77
CA GLU A 208 28.12 -2.56 38.94
C GLU A 208 27.34 -1.69 37.95
N ALA A 209 26.28 -2.22 37.37
CA ALA A 209 25.38 -1.44 36.52
C ALA A 209 24.70 -0.29 37.28
N GLU A 210 24.24 -0.59 38.51
CA GLU A 210 23.63 0.43 39.39
C GLU A 210 24.62 1.55 39.77
N LYS A 211 25.93 1.26 39.84
CA LYS A 211 26.97 2.27 40.00
C LYS A 211 27.19 3.11 38.74
N GLY A 212 26.53 2.81 37.67
CA GLY A 212 26.64 3.53 36.40
C GLY A 212 27.83 3.11 35.54
N HIS A 213 28.41 1.93 35.80
CA HIS A 213 29.40 1.34 34.91
C HIS A 213 28.74 0.86 33.62
N ILE A 214 29.49 0.85 32.52
CA ILE A 214 29.00 0.35 31.25
C ILE A 214 29.22 -1.15 31.19
N ILE A 215 28.14 -1.88 30.83
CA ILE A 215 28.20 -3.29 30.57
C ILE A 215 28.22 -3.48 29.06
N ILE A 216 29.28 -4.09 28.54
CA ILE A 216 29.41 -4.51 27.17
C ILE A 216 29.12 -6.01 27.13
N ASN A 217 28.10 -6.38 26.40
CA ASN A 217 27.95 -7.76 25.98
C ASN A 217 28.91 -7.98 24.82
N ALA A 218 30.02 -8.63 25.06
CA ALA A 218 31.09 -8.81 24.09
C ALA A 218 30.69 -9.78 22.96
N LEU A 219 29.77 -10.68 23.28
CA LEU A 219 29.15 -11.59 22.32
C LEU A 219 27.69 -11.75 22.66
N SER A 220 26.90 -11.98 21.65
CA SER A 220 25.50 -12.26 21.82
C SER A 220 25.30 -13.48 22.73
N ALA A 221 24.93 -13.26 23.96
CA ALA A 221 24.51 -14.31 24.90
C ALA A 221 23.11 -14.81 24.52
N ARG A 222 22.90 -15.16 23.26
CA ARG A 222 21.55 -15.38 22.76
C ARG A 222 21.05 -16.77 22.83
N ASN A 223 21.80 -17.66 23.29
CA ASN A 223 21.44 -19.04 23.19
C ASN A 223 20.51 -19.44 24.32
N LEU A 224 19.38 -18.76 24.36
CA LEU A 224 18.19 -19.28 25.00
C LEU A 224 17.72 -20.45 24.16
N SER A 225 18.05 -21.67 24.62
CA SER A 225 17.39 -22.85 24.09
C SER A 225 15.89 -22.65 24.15
N LYS A 226 15.22 -22.58 23.00
CA LYS A 226 13.75 -22.51 22.89
C LYS A 226 13.06 -23.74 23.55
N ASN A 227 13.84 -24.74 23.92
CA ASN A 227 13.38 -25.97 24.56
C ASN A 227 13.40 -25.92 26.09
N GLN A 228 13.49 -24.71 26.67
CA GLN A 228 13.35 -24.64 28.12
C GLN A 228 11.93 -24.99 28.54
N ASN A 229 11.83 -26.00 29.40
CA ASN A 229 10.56 -26.35 30.02
C ASN A 229 9.91 -25.09 30.61
N LYS A 230 8.62 -24.92 30.36
CA LYS A 230 7.83 -23.79 30.83
C LYS A 230 7.90 -23.52 32.35
N ASP A 231 8.44 -24.45 33.11
CA ASP A 231 8.57 -24.33 34.57
C ASP A 231 9.86 -23.61 35.03
N GLN A 232 10.75 -23.22 34.12
CA GLN A 232 11.97 -22.49 34.46
C GLN A 232 11.79 -20.98 34.28
N THR A 233 10.94 -20.38 35.07
CA THR A 233 10.69 -18.92 35.05
C THR A 233 11.83 -18.11 35.73
N LYS A 234 12.87 -18.74 36.21
CA LYS A 234 13.91 -18.09 37.03
C LYS A 234 15.36 -18.25 36.57
N GLY A 235 15.60 -18.84 35.46
CA GLY A 235 16.94 -18.98 34.90
C GLY A 235 16.94 -19.90 33.71
N GLY A 236 17.65 -19.57 32.67
CA GLY A 236 17.83 -20.36 31.48
C GLY A 236 19.19 -21.03 31.43
N ASP A 237 19.24 -22.16 30.78
CA ASP A 237 20.52 -22.78 30.41
C ASP A 237 20.97 -22.11 29.10
N PHE A 238 22.18 -21.56 29.11
CA PHE A 238 22.82 -21.03 27.92
C PHE A 238 23.66 -22.09 27.28
N ILE A 239 23.45 -22.28 26.00
CA ILE A 239 24.28 -23.14 25.19
C ILE A 239 25.08 -22.23 24.24
N TRP A 240 26.39 -22.18 24.45
CA TRP A 240 27.28 -21.45 23.56
C TRP A 240 27.60 -22.31 22.35
N SER A 241 26.88 -22.06 21.29
CA SER A 241 26.99 -22.87 20.09
C SER A 241 28.37 -22.83 19.44
N ILE A 242 29.07 -21.71 19.56
CA ILE A 242 30.40 -21.53 18.96
C ILE A 242 31.47 -22.38 19.59
N SER A 243 31.33 -22.73 20.86
CA SER A 243 32.27 -23.62 21.54
C SER A 243 32.39 -25.02 20.94
N LYS A 244 31.42 -25.42 20.11
CA LYS A 244 31.41 -26.69 19.41
C LYS A 244 32.62 -26.95 18.54
N TYR A 245 33.18 -25.87 17.97
CA TYR A 245 34.35 -25.94 17.09
C TYR A 245 35.69 -25.89 17.82
N SER A 246 35.64 -25.94 19.12
CA SER A 246 36.85 -26.02 19.93
C SER A 246 37.22 -27.47 20.23
N THR A 247 38.49 -27.69 20.47
CA THR A 247 39.00 -28.97 21.00
C THR A 247 38.62 -29.18 22.46
N LEU A 248 37.99 -28.21 23.09
CA LEU A 248 37.57 -28.27 24.49
C LEU A 248 36.11 -28.70 24.61
N PRO A 249 35.75 -29.40 25.70
CA PRO A 249 34.38 -29.79 25.95
C PRO A 249 33.48 -28.56 26.01
N TYR A 250 32.31 -28.68 25.43
CA TYR A 250 31.25 -27.74 25.54
C TYR A 250 30.82 -27.57 27.01
N LEU A 251 30.78 -26.33 27.47
CA LEU A 251 30.35 -26.00 28.82
C LEU A 251 28.96 -25.37 28.78
N GLN A 252 28.01 -26.07 29.36
CA GLN A 252 26.68 -25.55 29.58
C GLN A 252 26.64 -24.84 30.93
N THR A 253 26.25 -23.59 30.95
CA THR A 253 26.09 -22.78 32.15
C THR A 253 24.64 -22.44 32.38
N LYS A 254 24.19 -22.52 33.63
CA LYS A 254 22.87 -22.01 34.02
C LYS A 254 23.01 -20.51 34.31
N PHE A 255 22.28 -19.74 33.55
CA PHE A 255 22.37 -18.29 33.64
C PHE A 255 20.96 -17.65 33.61
N ASP A 256 20.73 -16.67 34.44
CA ASP A 256 19.49 -15.90 34.41
C ASP A 256 19.57 -14.79 33.38
N TYR A 257 19.16 -15.11 32.17
CA TYR A 257 19.17 -14.17 31.04
C TYR A 257 18.38 -12.89 31.33
N THR A 258 17.24 -13.00 31.98
CA THR A 258 16.40 -11.85 32.32
C THR A 258 17.16 -10.86 33.20
N THR A 259 17.92 -11.36 34.17
CA THR A 259 18.74 -10.50 35.03
C THR A 259 19.91 -9.86 34.29
N VAL A 260 20.57 -10.59 33.39
CA VAL A 260 21.64 -10.04 32.56
C VAL A 260 21.11 -8.96 31.62
N THR A 261 20.01 -9.25 30.96
CA THR A 261 19.35 -8.27 30.07
C THR A 261 18.89 -7.06 30.87
N MET A 262 18.33 -7.27 32.06
CA MET A 262 17.94 -6.19 32.96
C MET A 262 19.14 -5.37 33.45
N ALA A 263 20.23 -6.01 33.77
CA ALA A 263 21.45 -5.32 34.18
C ALA A 263 22.02 -4.48 33.02
N SER A 264 22.05 -4.99 31.81
CA SER A 264 22.44 -4.23 30.63
C SER A 264 21.44 -3.12 30.27
N LEU A 265 20.15 -3.28 30.58
CA LEU A 265 19.10 -2.27 30.41
C LEU A 265 19.15 -1.18 31.49
N SER A 266 19.69 -1.47 32.68
CA SER A 266 19.85 -0.49 33.76
C SER A 266 20.96 0.52 33.45
N THR A 267 21.91 0.20 32.56
CA THR A 267 22.82 1.17 31.98
C THR A 267 22.10 1.86 30.83
N ARG A 268 21.82 3.14 30.91
CA ARG A 268 21.05 3.87 29.89
C ARG A 268 21.66 3.75 28.49
N GLN A 269 22.97 3.63 28.41
CA GLN A 269 23.71 3.59 27.15
C GLN A 269 24.24 2.19 26.90
N ARG A 270 23.74 1.57 25.83
CA ARG A 270 24.19 0.24 25.39
C ARG A 270 25.01 0.37 24.11
N PHE A 271 26.14 -0.30 24.08
CA PHE A 271 27.01 -0.37 22.92
C PHE A 271 27.11 -1.81 22.42
N THR A 272 27.38 -1.97 21.16
CA THR A 272 27.65 -3.29 20.57
C THR A 272 29.05 -3.33 19.99
N THR A 273 29.70 -4.47 20.04
CA THR A 273 31.02 -4.73 19.47
C THR A 273 30.97 -5.45 18.13
N ILE A 274 29.80 -5.91 17.74
CA ILE A 274 29.52 -6.58 16.48
C ILE A 274 28.19 -6.06 15.92
N ASN A 275 27.92 -6.30 14.64
CA ASN A 275 26.64 -5.96 14.06
C ASN A 275 25.55 -6.95 14.48
N GLU A 276 25.21 -6.95 15.74
CA GLU A 276 24.15 -7.76 16.31
C GLU A 276 22.80 -7.08 16.11
N LEU A 277 22.31 -7.06 14.86
CA LEU A 277 21.05 -6.41 14.47
C LEU A 277 21.00 -4.90 14.77
N PHE A 278 22.15 -4.30 14.94
CA PHE A 278 22.26 -2.86 15.17
C PHE A 278 21.54 -2.06 14.09
N ASP A 279 21.69 -2.47 12.80
CA ASP A 279 21.03 -1.83 11.65
C ASP A 279 19.51 -2.03 11.65
N CYS A 280 18.99 -3.01 12.39
CA CYS A 280 17.58 -3.36 12.45
C CYS A 280 16.82 -2.68 13.59
N GLY A 281 17.43 -1.69 14.26
CA GLY A 281 16.76 -0.85 15.24
C GLY A 281 16.72 -1.40 16.66
N HIS A 282 17.70 -2.22 17.05
CA HIS A 282 17.90 -2.56 18.44
C HIS A 282 18.43 -1.36 19.22
N ASP A 283 18.08 -1.30 20.51
CA ASP A 283 18.40 -0.19 21.41
C ASP A 283 19.89 -0.05 21.77
N PHE A 284 20.80 -0.30 20.83
CA PHE A 284 22.21 0.01 20.98
C PHE A 284 22.50 1.44 20.54
N LEU A 285 23.25 2.17 21.35
CA LEU A 285 23.63 3.52 20.99
C LEU A 285 24.60 3.54 19.80
N GLY A 286 25.56 2.63 19.78
CA GLY A 286 26.51 2.53 18.70
C GLY A 286 27.59 1.48 18.91
N GLY A 287 28.56 1.48 18.01
CA GLY A 287 29.72 0.61 18.05
C GLY A 287 30.70 0.91 16.92
N TYR A 288 31.93 0.39 17.05
CA TYR A 288 32.86 0.26 15.94
C TYR A 288 32.72 -1.12 15.32
N ILE A 289 31.94 -1.22 14.28
CA ILE A 289 31.40 -2.47 13.74
C ILE A 289 31.43 -2.50 12.21
N THR A 290 31.24 -3.67 11.64
CA THR A 290 30.90 -3.85 10.22
C THR A 290 29.38 -3.86 10.08
N PRO A 291 28.76 -2.89 9.38
CA PRO A 291 27.31 -2.90 9.15
C PRO A 291 26.88 -4.08 8.27
N MET A 292 25.65 -4.55 8.46
CA MET A 292 25.05 -5.63 7.68
C MET A 292 25.15 -5.40 6.16
N HIS A 293 24.88 -4.19 5.71
CA HIS A 293 24.92 -3.87 4.28
C HIS A 293 26.34 -4.02 3.69
N ILE A 294 27.39 -3.73 4.47
CA ILE A 294 28.80 -3.93 4.05
C ILE A 294 29.11 -5.42 3.96
N GLN A 295 28.74 -6.23 4.97
CA GLN A 295 28.92 -7.69 4.94
C GLN A 295 28.26 -8.32 3.69
N VAL A 296 27.03 -7.87 3.37
CA VAL A 296 26.31 -8.35 2.20
C VAL A 296 26.96 -7.85 0.91
N GLU A 297 27.32 -6.56 0.82
CA GLU A 297 27.94 -5.97 -0.37
C GLU A 297 29.26 -6.65 -0.70
N GLU A 298 30.14 -6.85 0.28
CA GLU A 298 31.43 -7.52 0.12
C GLU A 298 31.26 -8.97 -0.34
N SER A 299 30.40 -9.74 0.34
CA SER A 299 30.20 -11.16 0.03
C SER A 299 29.52 -11.38 -1.33
N VAL A 300 28.50 -10.57 -1.67
CA VAL A 300 27.81 -10.64 -2.96
C VAL A 300 28.73 -10.16 -4.09
N HIS A 301 29.56 -9.14 -3.86
CA HIS A 301 30.52 -8.69 -4.87
C HIS A 301 31.56 -9.77 -5.19
N ALA A 302 32.09 -10.46 -4.17
CA ALA A 302 32.98 -11.61 -4.39
C ALA A 302 32.27 -12.75 -5.15
N ALA A 303 31.04 -13.09 -4.74
CA ALA A 303 30.24 -14.10 -5.46
C ALA A 303 29.95 -13.69 -6.90
N ALA A 304 29.67 -12.41 -7.16
CA ALA A 304 29.44 -11.89 -8.51
C ALA A 304 30.69 -12.00 -9.39
N ARG A 305 31.89 -11.72 -8.86
CA ARG A 305 33.16 -11.92 -9.57
C ARG A 305 33.36 -13.40 -9.95
N ILE A 306 33.08 -14.30 -9.00
CA ILE A 306 33.17 -15.75 -9.22
C ILE A 306 32.18 -16.20 -10.30
N LEU A 307 30.93 -15.78 -10.21
CA LEU A 307 29.89 -16.10 -11.20
C LEU A 307 30.21 -15.55 -12.60
N ASN A 308 31.00 -14.49 -12.69
CA ASN A 308 31.52 -13.94 -13.95
C ASN A 308 32.82 -14.63 -14.44
N GLY A 309 33.27 -15.68 -13.74
CA GLY A 309 34.39 -16.54 -14.20
C GLY A 309 35.75 -16.26 -13.54
N GLU A 310 35.78 -15.41 -12.51
CA GLU A 310 37.01 -15.20 -11.74
C GLU A 310 37.28 -16.41 -10.83
N ASN A 311 38.55 -16.81 -10.72
CA ASN A 311 38.92 -17.94 -9.88
C ASN A 311 38.82 -17.51 -8.40
N VAL A 312 38.13 -18.30 -7.58
CA VAL A 312 37.98 -18.04 -6.13
C VAL A 312 39.35 -17.91 -5.42
N ALA A 313 40.36 -18.64 -5.87
CA ALA A 313 41.71 -18.57 -5.31
C ALA A 313 42.40 -17.23 -5.53
N ASP A 314 41.97 -16.44 -6.51
CA ASP A 314 42.48 -15.09 -6.78
C ASP A 314 41.81 -14.00 -5.94
N ILE A 315 40.77 -14.37 -5.19
CA ILE A 315 40.06 -13.47 -4.27
C ILE A 315 40.57 -13.73 -2.85
N PRO A 316 41.42 -12.88 -2.28
CA PRO A 316 41.97 -13.12 -0.95
C PRO A 316 40.90 -12.98 0.13
N ILE A 317 41.04 -13.77 1.19
CA ILE A 317 40.25 -13.56 2.41
C ILE A 317 40.69 -12.23 3.05
N GLN A 318 39.73 -11.38 3.39
CA GLN A 318 39.96 -10.03 3.90
C GLN A 318 39.18 -9.77 5.19
N GLU A 319 39.61 -8.76 5.91
CA GLU A 319 38.82 -8.20 7.00
C GLU A 319 37.78 -7.23 6.42
N SER A 320 36.54 -7.36 6.88
CA SER A 320 35.44 -6.47 6.49
C SER A 320 35.70 -5.02 6.91
N ALA A 321 35.20 -4.09 6.09
CA ALA A 321 35.31 -2.68 6.38
C ALA A 321 34.48 -2.27 7.60
N LYS A 322 35.12 -1.64 8.57
CA LYS A 322 34.51 -1.18 9.83
C LYS A 322 34.42 0.32 9.90
N GLY A 323 33.52 0.79 10.74
CA GLY A 323 33.37 2.20 11.04
C GLY A 323 32.69 2.43 12.39
N TYR A 324 32.76 3.70 12.83
CA TYR A 324 31.98 4.13 13.99
C TYR A 324 30.54 4.43 13.56
N PHE A 325 29.60 3.78 14.18
CA PHE A 325 28.19 3.95 13.92
C PHE A 325 27.41 4.32 15.17
N ILE A 326 26.46 5.25 15.03
CA ILE A 326 25.54 5.69 16.09
C ILE A 326 24.11 5.53 15.55
N ASP A 327 23.23 4.96 16.34
CA ASP A 327 21.81 4.91 16.02
C ASP A 327 21.10 6.20 16.43
N TRP A 328 20.40 6.82 15.48
CA TRP A 328 19.67 8.07 15.73
C TRP A 328 18.63 7.94 16.83
N ASN A 329 17.85 6.84 16.85
CA ASN A 329 16.77 6.69 17.81
C ASN A 329 17.30 6.49 19.22
N ALA A 330 18.35 5.68 19.36
CA ALA A 330 19.04 5.50 20.64
C ALA A 330 19.69 6.81 21.12
N MET A 331 20.32 7.55 20.21
CA MET A 331 20.91 8.87 20.49
C MET A 331 19.87 9.86 21.03
N GLN A 332 18.65 9.87 20.42
CA GLN A 332 17.56 10.75 20.89
C GLN A 332 17.02 10.32 22.26
N LYS A 333 16.93 9.01 22.54
CA LYS A 333 16.54 8.49 23.86
C LYS A 333 17.53 8.89 24.95
N GLU A 334 18.83 8.95 24.60
CA GLU A 334 19.90 9.34 25.51
C GLU A 334 20.11 10.87 25.56
N HIS A 335 19.29 11.64 24.87
CA HIS A 335 19.35 13.11 24.81
C HIS A 335 20.70 13.66 24.29
N LEU A 336 21.39 12.89 23.43
CA LEU A 336 22.62 13.34 22.79
C LEU A 336 22.30 14.22 21.57
N ALA A 337 22.97 15.35 21.45
CA ALA A 337 22.84 16.20 20.27
C ALA A 337 23.81 15.74 19.16
N ILE A 338 23.47 16.03 17.89
CA ILE A 338 24.39 15.74 16.76
C ILE A 338 25.77 16.42 16.97
N ALA A 339 25.77 17.60 17.57
CA ALA A 339 27.00 18.34 17.85
C ALA A 339 27.94 17.64 18.83
N ASP A 340 27.41 16.73 19.65
CA ASP A 340 28.20 15.98 20.64
C ASP A 340 28.84 14.73 20.01
N ILE A 341 28.46 14.39 18.79
CA ILE A 341 28.94 13.21 18.08
C ILE A 341 30.18 13.62 17.23
N PRO A 342 31.29 12.90 17.35
CA PRO A 342 32.47 13.13 16.51
C PRO A 342 32.17 13.01 15.02
N HIS A 343 32.78 13.84 14.20
CA HIS A 343 32.53 13.91 12.75
C HIS A 343 32.84 12.60 12.00
N GLU A 344 33.78 11.81 12.52
CA GLU A 344 34.15 10.50 11.98
C GLU A 344 33.09 9.42 12.21
N TYR A 345 32.05 9.69 13.02
CA TYR A 345 31.00 8.73 13.33
C TYR A 345 29.82 8.88 12.36
N THR A 346 29.36 7.76 11.84
CA THR A 346 28.22 7.71 10.95
C THR A 346 26.94 7.52 11.76
N ILE A 347 26.04 8.49 11.67
CA ILE A 347 24.73 8.36 12.31
C ILE A 347 23.78 7.65 11.34
N ILE A 348 23.25 6.50 11.74
CA ILE A 348 22.29 5.71 10.98
C ILE A 348 20.85 5.98 11.46
N ASN A 349 19.87 5.52 10.69
CA ASN A 349 18.44 5.64 11.00
C ASN A 349 17.93 7.08 11.21
N ILE A 350 18.65 8.08 10.67
CA ILE A 350 18.17 9.46 10.70
C ILE A 350 16.88 9.58 9.91
N PRO A 351 15.76 10.04 10.52
CA PRO A 351 14.50 10.23 9.80
C PRO A 351 14.67 11.16 8.60
N PHE A 352 13.99 10.87 7.52
CA PHE A 352 14.05 11.66 6.28
C PHE A 352 13.81 13.16 6.51
N LYS A 353 12.88 13.49 7.40
CA LYS A 353 12.58 14.87 7.83
C LYS A 353 13.83 15.59 8.39
N THR A 354 14.62 14.89 9.19
CA THR A 354 15.82 15.45 9.84
C THR A 354 16.99 15.46 8.87
N ARG A 355 17.13 14.42 8.05
CA ARG A 355 18.22 14.30 7.07
C ARG A 355 18.07 15.28 5.90
N HIS A 356 16.82 15.57 5.50
CA HIS A 356 16.50 16.43 4.37
C HIS A 356 15.38 17.42 4.71
N PRO A 357 15.59 18.34 5.66
CA PRO A 357 14.54 19.22 6.18
C PRO A 357 13.93 20.11 5.10
N ILE A 358 14.74 20.63 4.19
CA ILE A 358 14.30 21.49 3.10
C ILE A 358 13.38 20.71 2.14
N VAL A 359 13.81 19.52 1.72
CA VAL A 359 13.02 18.67 0.82
C VAL A 359 11.70 18.25 1.47
N TRP A 360 11.74 17.93 2.76
CA TRP A 360 10.54 17.59 3.53
C TRP A 360 9.53 18.73 3.56
N TRP A 361 9.97 19.97 3.85
CA TRP A 361 9.09 21.12 3.88
C TRP A 361 8.50 21.44 2.51
N PHE A 362 9.28 21.34 1.42
CA PHE A 362 8.78 21.51 0.07
C PHE A 362 7.77 20.43 -0.32
N ALA A 363 8.03 19.19 0.03
CA ALA A 363 7.07 18.09 -0.22
C ALA A 363 5.78 18.28 0.56
N LEU A 364 5.85 18.69 1.83
CA LEU A 364 4.69 18.98 2.66
C LEU A 364 3.87 20.15 2.11
N LEU A 365 4.52 21.26 1.79
CA LEU A 365 3.88 22.45 1.21
C LEU A 365 3.24 22.16 -0.14
N GLY A 366 3.93 21.40 -1.00
CA GLY A 366 3.40 20.94 -2.29
C GLY A 366 2.17 20.05 -2.12
N SER A 367 2.18 19.15 -1.16
CA SER A 367 1.03 18.29 -0.86
C SER A 367 -0.18 19.09 -0.36
N ILE A 368 0.05 20.05 0.54
CA ILE A 368 -1.01 20.93 1.05
C ILE A 368 -1.60 21.78 -0.09
N THR A 369 -0.75 22.37 -0.95
CA THR A 369 -1.21 23.15 -2.11
C THR A 369 -2.00 22.31 -3.09
N ALA A 370 -1.59 21.09 -3.35
CA ALA A 370 -2.33 20.17 -4.22
C ALA A 370 -3.72 19.84 -3.66
N ILE A 371 -3.81 19.56 -2.36
CA ILE A 371 -5.09 19.28 -1.68
C ILE A 371 -6.01 20.50 -1.73
N VAL A 372 -5.49 21.70 -1.40
CA VAL A 372 -6.26 22.94 -1.44
C VAL A 372 -6.76 23.23 -2.86
N SER A 373 -5.92 23.04 -3.87
CA SER A 373 -6.29 23.22 -5.28
C SER A 373 -7.38 22.24 -5.71
N LEU A 374 -7.28 20.98 -5.29
CA LEU A 374 -8.29 19.94 -5.57
C LEU A 374 -9.63 20.29 -4.92
N LEU A 375 -9.63 20.66 -3.64
CA LEU A 375 -10.84 21.07 -2.91
C LEU A 375 -11.47 22.33 -3.53
N SER A 376 -10.66 23.32 -3.90
CA SER A 376 -11.13 24.53 -4.59
C SER A 376 -11.75 24.20 -5.94
N GLY A 377 -11.15 23.28 -6.71
CA GLY A 377 -11.70 22.80 -7.97
C GLY A 377 -13.06 22.10 -7.81
N ILE A 378 -13.17 21.21 -6.82
CA ILE A 378 -14.44 20.52 -6.50
C ILE A 378 -15.52 21.54 -6.08
N THR A 379 -15.17 22.50 -5.22
CA THR A 379 -16.08 23.53 -4.76
C THR A 379 -16.55 24.42 -5.91
N TYR A 380 -15.65 24.79 -6.82
CA TYR A 380 -15.98 25.55 -8.01
C TYR A 380 -16.93 24.79 -8.95
N LEU A 381 -16.68 23.50 -9.19
CA LEU A 381 -17.55 22.66 -10.02
C LEU A 381 -18.95 22.52 -9.39
N TYR A 382 -19.02 22.30 -8.09
CA TYR A 382 -20.28 22.23 -7.35
C TYR A 382 -21.05 23.56 -7.42
N TRP A 383 -20.39 24.69 -7.24
CA TRP A 383 -20.99 26.01 -7.34
C TRP A 383 -21.52 26.28 -8.75
N ARG A 384 -20.74 25.95 -9.79
CA ARG A 384 -21.12 26.07 -11.20
C ARG A 384 -22.36 25.23 -11.52
N GLU A 385 -22.41 24.02 -11.05
CA GLU A 385 -23.56 23.13 -11.26
C GLU A 385 -24.82 23.65 -10.54
N THR A 386 -24.68 24.10 -9.30
CA THR A 386 -25.78 24.68 -8.52
C THR A 386 -26.32 25.94 -9.18
N LYS A 387 -25.44 26.80 -9.70
CA LYS A 387 -25.84 28.01 -10.44
C LYS A 387 -26.61 27.64 -11.70
N ARG A 388 -26.15 26.66 -12.46
CA ARG A 388 -26.84 26.16 -13.65
C ARG A 388 -28.23 25.58 -13.33
N LYS A 389 -28.34 24.78 -12.27
CA LYS A 389 -29.63 24.25 -11.81
C LYS A 389 -30.61 25.33 -11.42
N ARG A 390 -30.15 26.39 -10.74
CA ARG A 390 -30.98 27.54 -10.38
C ARG A 390 -31.48 28.29 -11.60
N SER A 391 -30.62 28.54 -12.59
CA SER A 391 -31.01 29.20 -13.84
C SER A 391 -32.13 28.44 -14.58
N ILE A 392 -31.99 27.11 -14.68
CA ILE A 392 -33.01 26.24 -15.30
C ILE A 392 -34.31 26.26 -14.51
N LEU A 393 -34.26 26.29 -13.17
CA LEU A 393 -35.45 26.40 -12.35
C LEU A 393 -36.19 27.72 -12.53
N TYR A 394 -35.47 28.84 -12.62
CA TYR A 394 -36.07 30.16 -12.90
C TYR A 394 -36.72 30.19 -14.27
N GLU A 395 -36.09 29.71 -15.32
CA GLU A 395 -36.67 29.61 -16.66
C GLU A 395 -37.95 28.77 -16.65
N LEU A 396 -37.94 27.63 -15.95
CA LEU A 396 -39.11 26.75 -15.86
C LEU A 396 -40.28 27.38 -15.09
N GLU A 397 -39.96 28.17 -14.07
CA GLU A 397 -40.95 28.89 -13.25
C GLU A 397 -41.61 30.01 -14.03
N ASP A 398 -40.82 30.78 -14.79
CA ASP A 398 -41.29 31.85 -15.71
C ASP A 398 -42.16 31.30 -16.83
N GLU A 399 -41.73 30.16 -17.43
CA GLU A 399 -42.51 29.49 -18.47
C GLU A 399 -43.84 28.92 -17.94
N LYS A 400 -43.85 28.42 -16.72
CA LYS A 400 -45.05 27.99 -16.01
C LYS A 400 -46.01 29.13 -15.72
N GLU A 401 -45.51 30.26 -15.26
CA GLU A 401 -46.30 31.46 -14.97
C GLU A 401 -46.92 32.04 -16.25
N SER A 402 -46.13 32.14 -17.32
CA SER A 402 -46.60 32.56 -18.64
C SER A 402 -47.69 31.66 -19.21
N LEU A 403 -47.56 30.35 -19.06
CA LEU A 403 -48.59 29.38 -19.48
C LEU A 403 -49.83 29.48 -18.58
N ALA A 404 -49.71 29.70 -17.29
CA ALA A 404 -50.84 29.89 -16.37
C ALA A 404 -51.67 31.12 -16.75
N LEU A 405 -50.99 32.26 -17.01
CA LEU A 405 -51.63 33.49 -17.45
C LEU A 405 -52.35 33.35 -18.81
N ALA A 406 -51.78 32.60 -19.75
CA ALA A 406 -52.39 32.33 -21.05
C ALA A 406 -53.66 31.48 -20.96
N VAL A 407 -53.76 30.64 -19.93
CA VAL A 407 -54.94 29.76 -19.71
C VAL A 407 -56.00 30.45 -18.88
N GLU A 408 -55.63 31.34 -17.96
CA GLU A 408 -56.53 31.98 -16.99
C GLU A 408 -57.58 32.93 -17.63
N GLY A 409 -57.38 33.36 -18.85
CA GLY A 409 -58.30 34.21 -19.64
C GLY A 409 -59.20 33.46 -20.63
N SER A 410 -59.10 32.17 -20.71
CA SER A 410 -59.86 31.34 -21.64
C SER A 410 -60.63 30.31 -20.82
N ASP A 411 -61.91 30.03 -21.16
CA ASP A 411 -62.67 28.92 -20.60
C ASP A 411 -62.06 27.55 -20.99
N THR A 412 -60.76 27.41 -20.66
CA THR A 412 -59.92 26.26 -21.02
C THR A 412 -59.34 25.66 -19.75
N TYR A 413 -59.53 24.35 -19.59
CA TYR A 413 -59.14 23.60 -18.41
C TYR A 413 -58.17 22.48 -18.75
N ALA A 414 -57.00 22.49 -18.14
CA ALA A 414 -56.06 21.39 -18.34
C ALA A 414 -56.46 20.15 -17.53
N TRP A 415 -56.23 19.02 -18.13
CA TRP A 415 -56.44 17.73 -17.49
C TRP A 415 -55.31 16.73 -17.79
N ARG A 416 -55.20 15.71 -16.96
CA ARG A 416 -54.25 14.61 -17.16
C ARG A 416 -54.91 13.28 -16.78
N LEU A 417 -54.54 12.23 -17.52
CA LEU A 417 -54.97 10.89 -17.21
C LEU A 417 -53.91 10.25 -16.29
N LYS A 418 -54.38 9.72 -15.16
CA LYS A 418 -53.61 8.94 -14.21
C LYS A 418 -54.43 7.76 -13.77
N ASP A 419 -53.93 6.54 -14.02
CA ASP A 419 -54.61 5.28 -13.62
C ASP A 419 -56.11 5.25 -14.00
N ASP A 420 -56.44 5.49 -15.27
CA ASP A 420 -57.79 5.61 -15.83
C ASP A 420 -58.69 6.70 -15.20
N THR A 421 -58.08 7.62 -14.49
CA THR A 421 -58.77 8.75 -13.86
C THR A 421 -58.30 10.08 -14.47
N MET A 422 -59.26 10.88 -14.90
CA MET A 422 -59.00 12.26 -15.39
C MET A 422 -58.90 13.21 -14.20
N VAL A 423 -57.73 13.84 -14.05
CA VAL A 423 -57.49 14.85 -13.01
C VAL A 423 -57.49 16.22 -13.67
N PHE A 424 -58.53 16.98 -13.37
CA PHE A 424 -58.67 18.36 -13.82
C PHE A 424 -58.04 19.35 -12.90
N GLU A 425 -57.66 20.54 -13.41
CA GLU A 425 -57.24 21.68 -12.59
C GLU A 425 -58.35 22.20 -11.67
N TYR A 426 -57.95 22.86 -10.59
CA TYR A 426 -58.89 23.42 -9.61
C TYR A 426 -59.89 24.40 -10.26
N ALA A 427 -59.47 25.19 -11.25
CA ALA A 427 -60.27 26.16 -11.98
C ALA A 427 -61.51 25.54 -12.65
N PHE A 428 -61.38 24.29 -13.19
CA PHE A 428 -62.51 23.55 -13.79
C PHE A 428 -63.62 23.32 -12.75
N TRP A 429 -63.28 22.80 -11.60
CA TRP A 429 -64.25 22.49 -10.54
C TRP A 429 -64.88 23.75 -9.91
N LYS A 430 -64.06 24.80 -9.74
CA LYS A 430 -64.54 26.12 -9.25
C LYS A 430 -65.55 26.71 -10.19
N ASN A 431 -65.34 26.69 -11.49
CA ASN A 431 -66.28 27.24 -12.49
C ASN A 431 -67.58 26.43 -12.60
N LEU A 432 -67.53 25.14 -12.31
CA LEU A 432 -68.73 24.29 -12.24
C LEU A 432 -69.45 24.35 -10.89
N GLY A 433 -68.87 25.06 -9.91
CA GLY A 433 -69.44 25.12 -8.56
C GLY A 433 -69.32 23.81 -7.79
N MET A 434 -68.44 22.93 -8.16
CA MET A 434 -68.27 21.59 -7.62
C MET A 434 -66.96 21.46 -6.79
N ALA A 435 -66.96 20.57 -5.80
CA ALA A 435 -65.74 20.23 -5.11
C ALA A 435 -64.82 19.37 -5.99
N PRO A 436 -63.51 19.62 -6.01
CA PRO A 436 -62.57 18.82 -6.78
C PRO A 436 -62.60 17.34 -6.39
N HIS A 437 -62.78 16.45 -7.34
CA HIS A 437 -62.70 15.01 -7.15
C HIS A 437 -62.09 14.34 -8.38
N PRO A 438 -61.45 13.19 -8.20
CA PRO A 438 -61.01 12.39 -9.32
C PRO A 438 -62.22 11.89 -10.13
N LEU A 439 -62.16 12.08 -11.46
CA LEU A 439 -63.22 11.65 -12.37
C LEU A 439 -62.72 10.48 -13.21
N THR A 440 -63.39 9.32 -13.04
CA THR A 440 -63.05 8.18 -13.90
C THR A 440 -63.47 8.47 -15.34
N ILE A 441 -62.91 7.75 -16.32
CA ILE A 441 -63.31 7.91 -17.73
C ILE A 441 -64.84 7.69 -17.85
N ASP A 442 -65.41 6.67 -17.23
CA ASP A 442 -66.85 6.41 -17.25
C ASP A 442 -67.64 7.53 -16.57
N GLY A 443 -67.09 8.08 -15.48
CA GLY A 443 -67.65 9.24 -14.82
C GLY A 443 -67.64 10.49 -15.71
N PHE A 444 -66.60 10.72 -16.50
CA PHE A 444 -66.57 11.79 -17.50
C PHE A 444 -67.59 11.55 -18.61
N LEU A 445 -67.67 10.30 -19.12
CA LEU A 445 -68.62 9.94 -20.17
C LEU A 445 -70.08 10.11 -19.74
N SER A 446 -70.39 10.03 -18.43
CA SER A 446 -71.77 10.26 -17.96
C SER A 446 -72.26 11.70 -18.17
N PHE A 447 -71.37 12.66 -18.36
CA PHE A 447 -71.71 14.05 -18.69
C PHE A 447 -71.85 14.30 -20.20
N VAL A 448 -71.44 13.35 -21.04
CA VAL A 448 -71.41 13.49 -22.50
C VAL A 448 -72.74 13.09 -23.09
N ASP A 449 -73.19 13.88 -24.06
CA ASP A 449 -74.41 13.61 -24.85
C ASP A 449 -74.26 12.28 -25.64
N ALA A 450 -75.36 11.50 -25.71
CA ALA A 450 -75.40 10.18 -26.32
C ALA A 450 -74.79 10.11 -27.73
N ASP A 451 -74.99 11.16 -28.51
CA ASP A 451 -74.46 11.24 -29.88
C ASP A 451 -72.93 11.26 -29.98
N TYR A 452 -72.23 11.61 -28.88
CA TYR A 452 -70.79 11.75 -28.83
C TYR A 452 -70.09 10.71 -27.96
N LEU A 453 -70.82 9.80 -27.28
CA LEU A 453 -70.31 8.82 -26.34
C LEU A 453 -69.25 7.94 -26.98
N ASP A 454 -69.56 7.25 -28.07
CA ASP A 454 -68.68 6.26 -28.70
C ASP A 454 -67.36 6.90 -29.18
N THR A 455 -67.47 8.11 -29.77
CA THR A 455 -66.30 8.82 -30.27
C THR A 455 -65.41 9.37 -29.16
N THR A 456 -66.03 9.80 -28.04
CA THR A 456 -65.30 10.30 -26.86
C THR A 456 -64.63 9.15 -26.12
N GLN A 457 -65.32 8.02 -25.94
CA GLN A 457 -64.78 6.80 -25.36
C GLN A 457 -63.62 6.28 -26.19
N ALA A 458 -63.78 6.22 -27.51
CA ALA A 458 -62.69 5.83 -28.41
C ALA A 458 -61.47 6.72 -28.34
N LEU A 459 -61.62 8.02 -28.06
CA LEU A 459 -60.55 8.97 -27.91
C LEU A 459 -59.79 8.78 -26.58
N LEU A 460 -60.49 8.49 -25.49
CA LEU A 460 -59.92 8.34 -24.14
C LEU A 460 -59.37 6.94 -23.86
N THR A 461 -60.00 5.87 -24.41
CA THR A 461 -59.65 4.48 -24.14
C THR A 461 -58.77 3.82 -25.20
N LYS A 462 -58.75 4.33 -26.44
CA LYS A 462 -57.80 3.84 -27.44
C LYS A 462 -56.39 4.14 -26.97
N ASN A 463 -55.56 3.11 -26.94
CA ASN A 463 -54.08 3.25 -26.95
C ASN A 463 -53.71 4.28 -28.01
N ALA A 464 -53.79 5.54 -27.66
CA ALA A 464 -53.62 6.61 -28.60
C ALA A 464 -52.20 6.49 -29.17
N THR A 465 -52.12 6.20 -30.44
CA THR A 465 -50.88 6.41 -31.20
C THR A 465 -50.35 7.79 -30.84
N ASN A 466 -49.03 7.88 -30.51
CA ASN A 466 -48.39 9.15 -30.22
C ASN A 466 -48.94 10.24 -31.14
N GLY A 467 -49.57 11.25 -30.56
CA GLY A 467 -50.16 12.33 -31.37
C GLY A 467 -51.10 13.26 -30.61
N LYS A 468 -51.52 14.31 -31.25
CA LYS A 468 -52.50 15.25 -30.75
C LYS A 468 -53.85 14.91 -31.39
N HIS A 469 -54.89 14.73 -30.60
CA HIS A 469 -56.26 14.42 -31.03
C HIS A 469 -57.21 15.41 -30.39
N PHE A 470 -58.31 15.73 -31.08
CA PHE A 470 -59.36 16.55 -30.52
C PHE A 470 -60.74 16.12 -31.05
N ILE A 471 -61.73 16.37 -30.25
CA ILE A 471 -63.15 16.15 -30.60
C ILE A 471 -63.97 17.29 -30.05
N LYS A 472 -64.97 17.71 -30.81
CA LYS A 472 -66.03 18.61 -30.34
C LYS A 472 -67.21 17.77 -29.91
N LEU A 473 -67.68 18.01 -28.68
CA LEU A 473 -68.74 17.22 -28.04
C LEU A 473 -69.65 18.11 -27.22
N LYS A 474 -70.80 17.60 -26.88
CA LYS A 474 -71.70 18.27 -25.95
C LYS A 474 -71.61 17.62 -24.58
N CYS A 475 -71.44 18.44 -23.53
CA CYS A 475 -71.45 17.95 -22.17
C CYS A 475 -72.38 18.77 -21.28
N ASP A 476 -73.04 18.10 -20.32
CA ASP A 476 -73.81 18.72 -19.28
C ASP A 476 -73.14 18.41 -17.91
N PHE A 477 -72.21 19.26 -17.47
CA PHE A 477 -71.45 19.08 -16.24
C PHE A 477 -72.24 19.50 -14.97
N ASN A 478 -73.26 20.39 -15.11
CA ASN A 478 -73.93 21.00 -13.99
C ASN A 478 -75.46 20.81 -14.00
N GLY A 479 -76.02 20.02 -14.90
CA GLY A 479 -77.45 19.74 -15.02
C GLY A 479 -78.25 20.91 -15.58
N THR A 480 -77.61 21.94 -16.19
CA THR A 480 -78.28 23.12 -16.78
C THR A 480 -78.54 22.96 -18.25
N GLY A 481 -78.17 21.83 -18.85
CA GLY A 481 -78.28 21.52 -20.25
C GLY A 481 -76.97 21.36 -20.99
N TYR A 482 -77.03 20.70 -22.14
CA TYR A 482 -75.83 20.41 -22.91
C TYR A 482 -75.20 21.65 -23.52
N GLN A 483 -73.90 21.89 -23.28
CA GLN A 483 -73.05 22.94 -23.86
C GLN A 483 -71.99 22.33 -24.77
N TRP A 484 -71.51 23.07 -25.73
CA TRP A 484 -70.43 22.66 -26.60
C TRP A 484 -69.07 22.80 -25.98
N TRP A 485 -68.31 21.69 -26.00
CA TRP A 485 -66.96 21.59 -25.52
C TRP A 485 -66.02 21.04 -26.59
N GLU A 486 -64.73 21.38 -26.51
CA GLU A 486 -63.68 20.76 -27.33
C GLU A 486 -62.71 20.07 -26.41
N LEU A 487 -62.65 18.74 -26.52
CA LEU A 487 -61.71 17.91 -25.77
C LEU A 487 -60.48 17.69 -26.65
N ARG A 488 -59.33 18.17 -26.20
CA ARG A 488 -58.04 17.93 -26.82
C ARG A 488 -57.20 17.04 -25.95
N CYS A 489 -56.48 16.08 -26.53
CA CYS A 489 -55.53 15.24 -25.80
C CYS A 489 -54.23 15.04 -26.57
N SER A 490 -53.16 14.84 -25.82
CA SER A 490 -51.86 14.50 -26.36
C SER A 490 -51.27 13.36 -25.53
N THR A 491 -50.91 12.26 -26.18
CA THR A 491 -50.28 11.13 -25.55
C THR A 491 -48.80 11.04 -25.94
N MET A 492 -47.92 10.98 -24.95
CA MET A 492 -46.46 10.89 -25.12
C MET A 492 -45.94 9.67 -24.34
N LYS A 493 -44.88 9.03 -24.85
CA LYS A 493 -44.10 8.05 -24.08
C LYS A 493 -43.21 8.80 -23.08
N SER A 494 -43.31 8.40 -21.82
CA SER A 494 -42.42 8.95 -20.77
C SER A 494 -41.01 8.39 -20.91
N ALA A 495 -40.00 9.20 -20.60
CA ALA A 495 -38.59 8.77 -20.54
C ALA A 495 -38.33 7.70 -19.46
N LEU A 496 -39.21 7.57 -18.48
CA LEU A 496 -39.15 6.58 -17.40
C LEU A 496 -39.94 5.27 -17.68
N GLY A 497 -40.47 5.12 -18.91
CA GLY A 497 -41.30 3.99 -19.28
C GLY A 497 -42.77 4.23 -18.87
N GLY A 498 -43.67 4.11 -19.81
CA GLY A 498 -45.10 4.37 -19.61
C GLY A 498 -45.64 5.42 -20.57
N GLN A 499 -46.95 5.53 -20.67
CA GLN A 499 -47.67 6.54 -21.47
C GLN A 499 -48.19 7.62 -20.52
N LYS A 500 -47.99 8.88 -20.92
CA LYS A 500 -48.57 10.04 -20.22
C LYS A 500 -49.55 10.73 -21.19
N THR A 501 -50.80 10.75 -20.80
CA THR A 501 -51.86 11.45 -21.56
C THR A 501 -52.26 12.73 -20.81
N THR A 502 -52.17 13.84 -21.50
CA THR A 502 -52.57 15.15 -20.98
C THR A 502 -53.45 15.85 -22.03
N GLY A 503 -54.31 16.76 -21.61
CA GLY A 503 -55.16 17.46 -22.57
C GLY A 503 -55.72 18.76 -22.01
N LEU A 504 -56.52 19.36 -22.84
CA LEU A 504 -57.29 20.57 -22.55
C LEU A 504 -58.77 20.31 -22.84
N LEU A 505 -59.61 20.83 -21.99
CA LEU A 505 -61.07 20.87 -22.20
C LEU A 505 -61.47 22.33 -22.31
N LEU A 506 -62.00 22.72 -23.46
CA LEU A 506 -62.36 24.10 -23.81
C LEU A 506 -63.87 24.21 -23.89
N ASN A 507 -64.50 25.21 -23.23
CA ASN A 507 -65.88 25.58 -23.52
C ASN A 507 -65.91 26.37 -24.83
N ILE A 508 -66.62 25.88 -25.80
CA ILE A 508 -66.76 26.52 -27.12
C ILE A 508 -68.19 26.93 -27.43
N GLU A 509 -69.02 27.05 -26.38
CA GLU A 509 -70.45 27.42 -26.55
C GLU A 509 -70.63 28.77 -27.25
N ASP A 510 -69.91 29.78 -26.78
CA ASP A 510 -69.98 31.11 -27.38
C ASP A 510 -69.43 31.15 -28.81
N TYR A 511 -68.44 30.35 -29.09
CA TYR A 511 -67.92 30.21 -30.46
C TYR A 511 -68.98 29.58 -31.35
N LYS A 512 -69.66 28.54 -30.91
CA LYS A 512 -70.71 27.87 -31.65
C LYS A 512 -71.92 28.76 -31.88
N LYS A 513 -72.32 29.54 -30.90
CA LYS A 513 -73.41 30.56 -31.07
C LYS A 513 -73.07 31.58 -32.14
N ARG A 514 -71.88 32.16 -32.09
CA ARG A 514 -71.39 33.10 -33.10
C ARG A 514 -71.30 32.49 -34.49
N GLU A 515 -70.82 31.24 -34.59
CA GLU A 515 -70.75 30.50 -35.84
C GLU A 515 -72.17 30.33 -36.43
N GLN A 516 -73.17 30.01 -35.60
CA GLN A 516 -74.56 29.83 -36.00
C GLN A 516 -75.17 31.18 -36.45
N GLU A 517 -74.95 32.24 -35.68
CA GLU A 517 -75.42 33.61 -36.00
C GLU A 517 -74.83 34.08 -37.35
N LEU A 518 -73.56 33.82 -37.63
CA LEU A 518 -72.93 34.12 -38.90
C LEU A 518 -73.53 33.34 -40.07
N ILE A 519 -73.83 32.04 -39.85
CA ILE A 519 -74.49 31.21 -40.85
C ILE A 519 -75.87 31.72 -41.14
N GLU A 520 -76.64 32.09 -40.12
CA GLU A 520 -77.98 32.68 -40.27
C GLU A 520 -77.95 34.02 -40.96
N ALA A 521 -77.00 34.90 -40.53
CA ALA A 521 -76.81 36.20 -41.20
C ALA A 521 -76.43 36.04 -42.68
N ARG A 522 -75.57 35.10 -43.02
CA ARG A 522 -75.21 34.77 -44.40
C ARG A 522 -76.41 34.26 -45.19
N LYS A 523 -77.19 33.30 -44.63
CA LYS A 523 -78.42 32.83 -45.26
C LYS A 523 -79.43 33.94 -45.46
N MET A 524 -79.56 34.89 -44.52
CA MET A 524 -80.45 36.06 -44.70
C MET A 524 -79.93 37.04 -45.78
N ALA A 525 -78.58 37.26 -45.83
CA ALA A 525 -77.97 38.06 -46.87
C ALA A 525 -78.16 37.41 -48.27
N GLU A 526 -77.97 36.08 -48.38
CA GLU A 526 -78.23 35.37 -49.63
C GLU A 526 -79.72 35.40 -50.04
N ARG A 527 -80.64 35.33 -49.10
CA ARG A 527 -82.11 35.50 -49.36
C ARG A 527 -82.47 36.94 -49.77
N ARG A 528 -81.82 37.96 -49.29
CA ARG A 528 -81.97 39.38 -49.71
C ARG A 528 -81.43 39.58 -51.07
N ASN A 529 -80.28 39.00 -51.46
CA ASN A 529 -79.71 39.14 -52.81
C ASN A 529 -80.56 38.43 -53.89
N LEU A 530 -81.30 37.41 -53.51
CA LEU A 530 -82.25 36.65 -54.38
C LEU A 530 -83.55 37.44 -54.61
N LYS A 531 -83.90 38.43 -53.75
CA LYS A 531 -85.13 39.25 -53.86
C LYS A 531 -84.98 40.62 -54.63
N ASN A 532 -83.81 41.03 -54.99
CA ASN A 532 -83.56 42.21 -55.73
C ASN A 532 -82.52 41.99 -56.87
N PRO A 533 -82.96 41.53 -58.06
CA PRO A 533 -82.12 41.54 -59.24
C PRO A 533 -82.09 42.97 -59.80
N SER A 534 -81.13 43.82 -59.43
CA SER A 534 -80.83 45.07 -60.09
C SER A 534 -79.97 44.74 -61.30
N TRP A 535 -80.55 44.90 -62.47
CA TRP A 535 -79.84 44.92 -63.73
C TRP A 535 -78.97 46.18 -63.83
N PRO A 536 -77.78 46.10 -64.32
CA PRO A 536 -77.02 47.29 -64.69
C PRO A 536 -77.40 47.72 -66.09
N THR A 537 -77.59 48.98 -66.28
CA THR A 537 -77.44 49.67 -67.53
C THR A 537 -76.06 50.21 -67.68
#